data_df78c8cf2517ccc70c10c8ac15e4de10
#
_entry.id   df78c8cf2517ccc70c10c8ac15e4de10
#
_cell.length_a   1.000
_cell.length_b   1.000
_cell.length_c   1.000
_cell.angle_alpha   90.00
_cell.angle_beta   90.00
_cell.angle_gamma   90.00
#
_symmetry.space_group_name_H-M   'P 1'
#
loop_
_entity.id
_entity.type
_entity.pdbx_description
1 polymer ?
#
loop_
_entity_poly.entity_id
_entity_poly.type
_entity_poly.pdbx_seq_one_letter_code
_entity_poly.pdbx_strand_id
1 'polypeptide(L)'
;MRKIVFALSVVLTVMTACEDNNDSTVNGNRSAVPFSKIQLSEKSAYEAGVPTVTTTQTYSYSQGQLTGFTIVQSYSVQGEPMCIENAASVTYSEHQAVVTDNFGNVSVYTLDDKGYATSCTRQENGTIRTYTFSYFTAPEGKYYLKNITESINDGVYASIDIDYGNYQ
;
A
#
# COMPACT_ATOMS: atom_id res chain seq x y z
N MET A 1 1.92 -13.98 13.37
CA MET A 1 1.37 -14.05 12.01
C MET A 1 0.52 -12.84 11.56
N ARG A 2 0.22 -11.86 12.44
CA ARG A 2 -0.59 -10.65 12.08
C ARG A 2 0.19 -9.48 11.44
N LYS A 3 1.53 -9.53 11.42
CA LYS A 3 2.36 -8.42 10.91
C LYS A 3 2.42 -8.30 9.38
N ILE A 4 2.09 -9.37 8.65
CA ILE A 4 2.15 -9.41 7.17
C ILE A 4 1.05 -8.56 6.54
N VAL A 5 -0.12 -8.49 7.18
CA VAL A 5 -1.28 -7.72 6.65
C VAL A 5 -1.00 -6.22 6.60
N PHE A 6 -0.21 -5.68 7.55
CA PHE A 6 0.12 -4.26 7.59
C PHE A 6 1.08 -3.83 6.47
N ALA A 7 2.11 -4.64 6.18
CA ALA A 7 3.04 -4.34 5.11
C ALA A 7 2.33 -4.37 3.74
N LEU A 8 1.41 -5.31 3.56
CA LEU A 8 0.68 -5.47 2.31
C LEU A 8 -0.31 -4.33 2.05
N SER A 9 -1.04 -3.86 3.07
CA SER A 9 -1.97 -2.73 2.90
C SER A 9 -1.25 -1.43 2.56
N VAL A 10 -0.05 -1.18 3.11
CA VAL A 10 0.75 0.00 2.78
C VAL A 10 1.25 -0.06 1.34
N VAL A 11 1.65 -1.23 0.88
CA VAL A 11 2.11 -1.45 -0.50
C VAL A 11 0.98 -1.22 -1.51
N LEU A 12 -0.22 -1.73 -1.23
CA LEU A 12 -1.36 -1.58 -2.15
C LEU A 12 -1.77 -0.11 -2.34
N THR A 13 -1.60 0.73 -1.31
CA THR A 13 -2.03 2.12 -1.35
C THR A 13 -1.15 3.05 -2.16
N VAL A 14 0.15 2.80 -2.22
CA VAL A 14 1.06 3.61 -3.05
C VAL A 14 0.81 3.38 -4.54
N MET A 15 0.32 2.18 -4.91
CA MET A 15 0.14 1.79 -6.31
C MET A 15 -1.16 2.26 -6.96
N THR A 16 -2.21 2.51 -6.17
CA THR A 16 -3.51 2.96 -6.72
C THR A 16 -3.55 4.46 -7.02
N ALA A 17 -2.50 5.21 -6.66
CA ALA A 17 -2.41 6.64 -6.95
C ALA A 17 -2.02 6.96 -8.41
N CYS A 18 -1.71 5.96 -9.22
CA CYS A 18 -1.37 6.13 -10.63
C CYS A 18 -2.54 5.72 -11.53
N GLU A 19 -3.52 6.58 -11.68
CA GLU A 19 -4.54 6.41 -12.73
C GLU A 19 -4.11 7.19 -13.97
N ASP A 20 -3.91 6.43 -15.07
CA ASP A 20 -3.56 6.96 -16.39
C ASP A 20 -4.61 7.91 -16.93
N ASN A 21 -4.23 9.14 -17.20
CA ASN A 21 -4.81 9.90 -18.28
C ASN A 21 -3.74 10.19 -19.32
N ASN A 22 -3.97 9.59 -20.47
CA ASN A 22 -3.24 9.78 -21.70
C ASN A 22 -3.21 11.26 -22.07
N ASP A 23 -2.16 11.99 -21.65
CA ASP A 23 -1.76 13.21 -22.34
C ASP A 23 -0.26 13.46 -22.17
N SER A 24 0.41 13.49 -23.31
CA SER A 24 1.82 13.70 -23.47
C SER A 24 2.16 15.17 -23.29
N THR A 25 2.28 15.61 -22.05
CA THR A 25 3.09 16.75 -21.65
C THR A 25 3.51 16.57 -20.20
N VAL A 26 4.80 16.69 -19.96
CA VAL A 26 5.45 16.69 -18.65
C VAL A 26 5.04 17.97 -17.88
N ASN A 27 3.77 18.06 -17.50
CA ASN A 27 3.24 18.98 -16.53
C ASN A 27 2.01 18.30 -15.91
N GLY A 28 2.28 17.60 -14.80
CA GLY A 28 1.34 16.70 -14.17
C GLY A 28 0.07 17.35 -13.64
N ASN A 29 -0.93 17.41 -14.48
CA ASN A 29 -2.30 17.38 -14.01
C ASN A 29 -2.67 15.91 -13.80
N ARG A 30 -2.26 15.33 -12.67
CA ARG A 30 -2.74 14.02 -12.24
C ARG A 30 -4.22 14.19 -11.90
N SER A 31 -5.06 13.70 -12.78
CA SER A 31 -6.51 13.72 -12.62
C SER A 31 -6.94 12.87 -11.44
N ALA A 32 -7.95 13.39 -10.75
CA ALA A 32 -8.85 12.75 -9.80
C ALA A 32 -8.24 11.65 -8.90
N VAL A 33 -8.02 12.00 -7.66
CA VAL A 33 -7.80 11.04 -6.57
C VAL A 33 -8.96 10.05 -6.55
N PRO A 34 -8.77 8.75 -6.82
CA PRO A 34 -9.87 7.81 -6.97
C PRO A 34 -10.64 7.59 -5.67
N PHE A 35 -9.98 7.76 -4.51
CA PHE A 35 -10.60 7.64 -3.20
C PHE A 35 -9.77 8.35 -2.11
N SER A 36 -10.46 8.88 -1.11
CA SER A 36 -9.84 9.46 0.10
C SER A 36 -9.96 8.54 1.32
N LYS A 37 -10.82 7.53 1.23
CA LYS A 37 -11.10 6.62 2.35
C LYS A 37 -11.48 5.23 1.86
N ILE A 38 -10.92 4.20 2.50
CA ILE A 38 -11.33 2.79 2.38
C ILE A 38 -11.71 2.29 3.76
N GLN A 39 -12.81 1.52 3.83
CA GLN A 39 -13.21 0.85 5.06
C GLN A 39 -13.42 -0.63 4.78
N LEU A 40 -12.75 -1.49 5.56
CA LEU A 40 -12.84 -2.94 5.52
C LEU A 40 -13.36 -3.43 6.87
N SER A 41 -14.25 -4.43 6.84
CA SER A 41 -14.72 -5.11 8.05
C SER A 41 -14.43 -6.60 7.94
N GLU A 42 -13.66 -7.12 8.88
CA GLU A 42 -13.28 -8.52 8.93
C GLU A 42 -13.97 -9.20 10.11
N LYS A 43 -14.64 -10.30 9.83
CA LYS A 43 -15.29 -11.16 10.84
C LYS A 43 -14.78 -12.59 10.67
N SER A 44 -14.33 -13.21 11.78
CA SER A 44 -13.99 -14.63 11.74
C SER A 44 -15.27 -15.47 11.53
N ALA A 45 -15.24 -16.33 10.52
CA ALA A 45 -16.32 -17.29 10.25
C ALA A 45 -16.17 -18.60 11.06
N TYR A 46 -14.99 -18.82 11.64
CA TYR A 46 -14.61 -20.10 12.24
C TYR A 46 -14.55 -20.09 13.76
N GLU A 47 -14.45 -18.91 14.38
CA GLU A 47 -14.33 -18.78 15.84
C GLU A 47 -15.45 -17.91 16.41
N ALA A 48 -16.35 -18.52 17.16
CA ALA A 48 -17.35 -17.79 17.91
C ALA A 48 -16.67 -16.96 19.01
N GLY A 49 -17.01 -15.68 19.11
CA GLY A 49 -16.43 -14.76 20.13
C GLY A 49 -15.21 -13.97 19.69
N VAL A 50 -14.68 -14.21 18.48
CA VAL A 50 -13.66 -13.30 17.92
C VAL A 50 -14.34 -11.99 17.50
N PRO A 51 -13.85 -10.83 17.99
CA PRO A 51 -14.45 -9.55 17.68
C PRO A 51 -14.29 -9.22 16.17
N THR A 52 -15.32 -8.58 15.62
CA THR A 52 -15.21 -7.98 14.28
C THR A 52 -14.18 -6.86 14.34
N VAL A 53 -13.22 -6.89 13.41
CA VAL A 53 -12.23 -5.83 13.24
C VAL A 53 -12.66 -4.94 12.09
N THR A 54 -12.78 -3.65 12.34
CA THR A 54 -13.02 -2.64 11.29
C THR A 54 -11.72 -1.90 11.04
N THR A 55 -11.21 -1.98 9.83
CA THR A 55 -10.03 -1.21 9.39
C THR A 55 -10.49 -0.05 8.52
N THR A 56 -10.16 1.17 8.93
CA THR A 56 -10.39 2.39 8.16
C THR A 56 -9.06 2.94 7.70
N GLN A 57 -8.91 3.13 6.39
CA GLN A 57 -7.74 3.74 5.78
C GLN A 57 -8.16 5.11 5.21
N THR A 58 -7.47 6.16 5.60
CA THR A 58 -7.70 7.53 5.12
C THR A 58 -6.45 8.05 4.46
N TYR A 59 -6.58 8.66 3.30
CA TYR A 59 -5.48 9.12 2.47
C TYR A 59 -5.52 10.63 2.29
N SER A 60 -4.37 11.27 2.40
CA SER A 60 -4.18 12.70 2.18
C SER A 60 -3.38 12.93 0.91
N TYR A 61 -3.81 13.88 0.10
CA TYR A 61 -3.18 14.20 -1.17
C TYR A 61 -2.91 15.70 -1.29
N SER A 62 -1.84 16.04 -2.01
CA SER A 62 -1.53 17.40 -2.42
C SER A 62 -1.07 17.35 -3.88
N GLN A 63 -1.66 18.19 -4.74
CA GLN A 63 -1.33 18.25 -6.16
C GLN A 63 -1.38 16.87 -6.86
N GLY A 64 -2.35 16.04 -6.48
CA GLY A 64 -2.51 14.68 -7.01
C GLY A 64 -1.52 13.64 -6.50
N GLN A 65 -0.61 13.98 -5.61
CA GLN A 65 0.33 13.06 -4.98
C GLN A 65 -0.13 12.70 -3.56
N LEU A 66 0.00 11.45 -3.18
CA LEU A 66 -0.24 10.97 -1.82
C LEU A 66 0.80 11.61 -0.88
N THR A 67 0.35 12.36 0.13
CA THR A 67 1.24 13.00 1.11
C THR A 67 1.23 12.30 2.46
N GLY A 68 0.25 11.44 2.70
CA GLY A 68 0.17 10.66 3.92
C GLY A 68 -1.08 9.80 3.97
N PHE A 69 -1.12 8.91 4.93
CA PHE A 69 -2.27 8.07 5.21
C PHE A 69 -2.35 7.72 6.69
N THR A 70 -3.57 7.38 7.12
CA THR A 70 -3.83 6.88 8.47
C THR A 70 -4.61 5.57 8.36
N ILE A 71 -4.20 4.56 9.11
CA ILE A 71 -4.88 3.27 9.22
C ILE A 71 -5.35 3.10 10.64
N VAL A 72 -6.65 3.02 10.85
CA VAL A 72 -7.28 2.82 12.15
C VAL A 72 -7.93 1.44 12.16
N GLN A 73 -7.51 0.59 13.09
CA GLN A 73 -8.18 -0.68 13.37
C GLN A 73 -8.96 -0.56 14.67
N SER A 74 -10.26 -0.78 14.58
CA SER A 74 -11.19 -0.73 15.72
C SER A 74 -11.80 -2.09 15.96
N TYR A 75 -11.85 -2.52 17.21
CA TYR A 75 -12.47 -3.76 17.65
C TYR A 75 -12.94 -3.63 19.11
N SER A 76 -13.68 -4.59 19.62
CA SER A 76 -14.12 -4.60 21.00
C SER A 76 -13.61 -5.85 21.70
N VAL A 77 -13.09 -5.69 22.91
CA VAL A 77 -12.68 -6.81 23.80
C VAL A 77 -13.52 -6.74 25.06
N GLN A 78 -14.30 -7.78 25.32
CA GLN A 78 -15.20 -7.85 26.48
C GLN A 78 -16.15 -6.64 26.62
N GLY A 79 -16.57 -6.07 25.48
CA GLY A 79 -17.43 -4.88 25.42
C GLY A 79 -16.68 -3.53 25.45
N GLU A 80 -15.40 -3.53 25.77
CA GLU A 80 -14.59 -2.30 25.76
C GLU A 80 -14.04 -2.01 24.35
N PRO A 81 -14.18 -0.77 23.85
CA PRO A 81 -13.66 -0.39 22.55
C PRO A 81 -12.14 -0.28 22.59
N MET A 82 -11.50 -0.87 21.59
CA MET A 82 -10.05 -0.84 21.38
C MET A 82 -9.77 -0.22 20.01
N CYS A 83 -8.69 0.55 19.93
CA CYS A 83 -8.25 1.19 18.71
C CYS A 83 -6.74 1.10 18.57
N ILE A 84 -6.28 0.75 17.36
CA ILE A 84 -4.87 0.82 16.98
C ILE A 84 -4.79 1.78 15.79
N GLU A 85 -3.98 2.81 15.91
CA GLU A 85 -3.76 3.79 14.85
C GLU A 85 -2.32 3.75 14.37
N ASN A 86 -2.16 3.69 13.04
CA ASN A 86 -0.90 3.87 12.35
C ASN A 86 -1.07 5.01 11.36
N ALA A 87 -0.15 5.96 11.39
CA ALA A 87 -0.10 7.07 10.46
C ALA A 87 1.25 7.09 9.77
N ALA A 88 1.29 7.58 8.54
CA ALA A 88 2.52 7.78 7.80
C ALA A 88 2.45 9.03 6.94
N SER A 89 3.62 9.65 6.76
CA SER A 89 3.85 10.71 5.77
C SER A 89 4.57 10.16 4.56
N VAL A 90 4.33 10.76 3.40
CA VAL A 90 4.97 10.41 2.14
C VAL A 90 5.65 11.63 1.55
N THR A 91 6.92 11.50 1.19
CA THR A 91 7.70 12.51 0.48
C THR A 91 8.26 11.93 -0.80
N TYR A 92 8.41 12.76 -1.84
CA TYR A 92 8.86 12.34 -3.15
C TYR A 92 10.14 13.06 -3.56
N SER A 93 10.99 12.33 -4.27
CA SER A 93 12.07 12.85 -5.09
C SER A 93 11.95 12.24 -6.50
N GLU A 94 12.87 12.54 -7.42
CA GLU A 94 12.76 12.23 -8.85
C GLU A 94 12.32 10.79 -9.16
N HIS A 95 12.97 9.79 -8.51
CA HIS A 95 12.67 8.37 -8.72
C HIS A 95 12.42 7.63 -7.41
N GLN A 96 12.02 8.33 -6.36
CA GLN A 96 11.78 7.72 -5.06
C GLN A 96 10.54 8.30 -4.38
N ALA A 97 9.87 7.45 -3.60
CA ALA A 97 8.93 7.86 -2.59
C ALA A 97 9.38 7.30 -1.23
N VAL A 98 9.44 8.16 -0.23
CA VAL A 98 9.83 7.79 1.14
C VAL A 98 8.61 7.89 2.03
N VAL A 99 8.27 6.77 2.66
CA VAL A 99 7.18 6.65 3.62
C VAL A 99 7.76 6.53 5.01
N THR A 100 7.38 7.43 5.90
CA THR A 100 7.80 7.40 7.31
C THR A 100 6.57 7.23 8.19
N ASP A 101 6.50 6.14 8.96
CA ASP A 101 5.40 5.90 9.87
C ASP A 101 5.58 6.61 11.23
N ASN A 102 4.51 6.63 12.04
CA ASN A 102 4.51 7.27 13.36
C ASN A 102 5.39 6.55 14.41
N PHE A 103 5.97 5.40 14.07
CA PHE A 103 6.96 4.70 14.89
C PHE A 103 8.40 4.99 14.46
N GLY A 104 8.57 5.83 13.41
CA GLY A 104 9.88 6.18 12.85
C GLY A 104 10.45 5.15 11.88
N ASN A 105 9.68 4.12 11.48
CA ASN A 105 10.13 3.20 10.45
C ASN A 105 10.05 3.89 9.08
N VAL A 106 11.08 3.67 8.27
CA VAL A 106 11.21 4.26 6.94
C VAL A 106 11.12 3.17 5.88
N SER A 107 10.27 3.41 4.88
CA SER A 107 10.18 2.60 3.67
C SER A 107 10.57 3.46 2.48
N VAL A 108 11.55 3.02 1.71
CA VAL A 108 12.05 3.72 0.52
C VAL A 108 11.60 2.95 -0.71
N TYR A 109 10.75 3.58 -1.51
CA TYR A 109 10.26 3.04 -2.78
C TYR A 109 11.10 3.60 -3.92
N THR A 110 11.58 2.73 -4.82
CA THR A 110 12.13 3.13 -6.10
C THR A 110 11.00 3.16 -7.13
N LEU A 111 10.91 4.24 -7.89
CA LEU A 111 9.88 4.46 -8.89
C LEU A 111 10.49 4.38 -10.29
N ASP A 112 9.74 3.84 -11.23
CA ASP A 112 10.07 3.93 -12.65
C ASP A 112 9.74 5.33 -13.22
N ASP A 113 10.06 5.56 -14.48
CA ASP A 113 9.83 6.84 -15.18
C ASP A 113 8.33 7.24 -15.25
N LYS A 114 7.43 6.28 -15.04
CA LYS A 114 5.98 6.52 -15.00
C LYS A 114 5.45 6.73 -13.59
N GLY A 115 6.31 6.57 -12.58
CA GLY A 115 5.96 6.74 -11.16
C GLY A 115 5.42 5.48 -10.49
N TYR A 116 5.53 4.30 -11.12
CA TYR A 116 5.20 3.03 -10.48
C TYR A 116 6.37 2.50 -9.65
N ALA A 117 6.06 1.97 -8.47
CA ALA A 117 7.06 1.39 -7.60
C ALA A 117 7.62 0.09 -8.20
N THR A 118 8.93 0.01 -8.37
CA THR A 118 9.63 -1.20 -8.82
C THR A 118 10.19 -2.01 -7.67
N SER A 119 10.57 -1.33 -6.59
CA SER A 119 11.02 -1.95 -5.35
C SER A 119 10.69 -1.09 -4.13
N CYS A 120 10.72 -1.71 -2.96
CA CYS A 120 10.66 -1.03 -1.68
C CYS A 120 11.65 -1.68 -0.72
N THR A 121 12.42 -0.88 0.00
CA THR A 121 13.26 -1.34 1.11
C THR A 121 12.75 -0.74 2.40
N ARG A 122 12.53 -1.59 3.42
CA ARG A 122 12.10 -1.20 4.76
C ARG A 122 13.04 -1.80 5.78
N GLN A 123 13.52 -0.96 6.68
CA GLN A 123 14.24 -1.40 7.86
C GLN A 123 13.31 -1.36 9.07
N GLU A 124 13.16 -2.49 9.75
CA GLU A 124 12.34 -2.64 10.93
C GLU A 124 13.06 -3.50 11.96
N ASN A 125 13.33 -2.95 13.15
CA ASN A 125 14.00 -3.67 14.24
C ASN A 125 15.30 -4.40 13.84
N GLY A 126 16.13 -3.75 13.01
CA GLY A 126 17.39 -4.31 12.52
C GLY A 126 17.25 -5.34 11.38
N THR A 127 16.04 -5.65 10.94
CA THR A 127 15.77 -6.52 9.81
C THR A 127 15.50 -5.69 8.57
N ILE A 128 16.17 -6.03 7.47
CA ILE A 128 15.92 -5.41 6.16
C ILE A 128 14.91 -6.28 5.42
N ARG A 129 13.80 -5.66 5.02
CA ARG A 129 12.79 -6.25 4.14
C ARG A 129 12.82 -5.53 2.80
N THR A 130 12.89 -6.29 1.74
CA THR A 130 12.85 -5.78 0.37
C THR A 130 11.63 -6.36 -0.32
N TYR A 131 10.86 -5.49 -0.97
CA TYR A 131 9.73 -5.87 -1.82
C TYR A 131 10.09 -5.53 -3.26
N THR A 132 9.80 -6.43 -4.17
CA THR A 132 9.85 -6.16 -5.61
C THR A 132 8.47 -6.27 -6.22
N PHE A 133 8.15 -5.39 -7.16
CA PHE A 133 6.85 -5.28 -7.79
C PHE A 133 7.00 -5.52 -9.28
N SER A 134 6.19 -6.40 -9.83
CA SER A 134 6.09 -6.57 -11.27
C SER A 134 4.69 -6.23 -11.77
N TYR A 135 4.63 -5.74 -13.00
CA TYR A 135 3.41 -5.28 -13.63
C TYR A 135 3.21 -5.98 -14.97
N PHE A 136 1.98 -6.05 -15.43
CA PHE A 136 1.69 -6.32 -16.83
C PHE A 136 0.97 -5.13 -17.44
N THR A 137 1.13 -4.97 -18.75
CA THR A 137 0.43 -3.93 -19.50
C THR A 137 -0.79 -4.56 -20.16
N ALA A 138 -1.96 -4.05 -19.83
CA ALA A 138 -3.19 -4.46 -20.49
C ALA A 138 -3.29 -3.88 -21.93
N PRO A 139 -4.17 -4.43 -22.78
CA PRO A 139 -4.33 -3.96 -24.16
C PRO A 139 -4.63 -2.46 -24.28
N GLU A 140 -5.31 -1.89 -23.31
CA GLU A 140 -5.61 -0.45 -23.21
C GLU A 140 -4.41 0.41 -22.77
N GLY A 141 -3.24 -0.19 -22.55
CA GLY A 141 -2.02 0.52 -22.15
C GLY A 141 -1.87 0.73 -20.65
N LYS A 142 -2.83 0.30 -19.83
CA LYS A 142 -2.78 0.44 -18.37
C LYS A 142 -1.85 -0.59 -17.75
N TYR A 143 -1.14 -0.17 -16.70
CA TYR A 143 -0.33 -1.06 -15.88
C TYR A 143 -1.15 -1.64 -14.72
N TYR A 144 -1.06 -2.96 -14.58
CA TYR A 144 -1.65 -3.69 -13.45
C TYR A 144 -0.56 -4.43 -12.70
N LEU A 145 -0.59 -4.35 -11.37
CA LEU A 145 0.33 -5.08 -10.52
C LEU A 145 0.11 -6.59 -10.70
N LYS A 146 1.18 -7.29 -11.08
CA LYS A 146 1.15 -8.73 -11.36
C LYS A 146 1.61 -9.57 -10.18
N ASN A 147 2.72 -9.15 -9.56
CA ASN A 147 3.34 -9.91 -8.49
C ASN A 147 4.02 -8.98 -7.50
N ILE A 148 4.02 -9.39 -6.23
CA ILE A 148 4.80 -8.80 -5.16
C ILE A 148 5.65 -9.91 -4.55
N THR A 149 6.97 -9.74 -4.53
CA THR A 149 7.90 -10.64 -3.85
C THR A 149 8.49 -9.92 -2.64
N GLU A 150 8.40 -10.54 -1.47
CA GLU A 150 9.06 -10.10 -0.25
C GLU A 150 10.31 -10.93 -0.02
N SER A 151 11.42 -10.26 0.28
CA SER A 151 12.69 -10.87 0.70
C SER A 151 13.08 -10.32 2.08
N ILE A 152 13.69 -11.18 2.89
CA ILE A 152 14.23 -10.82 4.20
C ILE A 152 15.71 -11.19 4.19
N ASN A 153 16.59 -10.21 4.40
CA ASN A 153 18.04 -10.39 4.35
C ASN A 153 18.47 -11.18 3.09
N ASP A 154 17.99 -10.75 1.92
CA ASP A 154 18.25 -11.31 0.59
C ASP A 154 17.65 -12.72 0.31
N GLY A 155 16.98 -13.33 1.27
CA GLY A 155 16.21 -14.57 1.08
C GLY A 155 14.75 -14.30 0.74
N VAL A 156 14.21 -14.94 -0.32
CA VAL A 156 12.79 -14.84 -0.63
C VAL A 156 11.96 -15.44 0.51
N TYR A 157 11.08 -14.62 1.09
CA TYR A 157 10.21 -15.00 2.19
C TYR A 157 8.78 -15.31 1.73
N ALA A 158 8.23 -14.49 0.83
CA ALA A 158 6.88 -14.64 0.33
C ALA A 158 6.78 -14.12 -1.12
N SER A 159 5.85 -14.66 -1.88
CA SER A 159 5.45 -14.13 -3.18
C SER A 159 3.94 -14.16 -3.29
N ILE A 160 3.36 -13.08 -3.83
CA ILE A 160 1.92 -12.91 -4.02
C ILE A 160 1.69 -12.61 -5.48
N ASP A 161 0.99 -13.51 -6.16
CA ASP A 161 0.47 -13.28 -7.50
C ASP A 161 -0.94 -12.69 -7.42
N ILE A 162 -1.22 -11.69 -8.24
CA ILE A 162 -2.50 -11.00 -8.28
C ILE A 162 -3.21 -11.41 -9.57
N ASP A 163 -4.36 -12.06 -9.40
CA ASP A 163 -5.25 -12.45 -10.49
C ASP A 163 -6.44 -11.46 -10.53
N TYR A 164 -6.61 -10.81 -11.66
CA TYR A 164 -7.71 -9.87 -11.90
C TYR A 164 -8.97 -10.55 -12.49
N GLY A 165 -8.99 -11.88 -12.54
CA GLY A 165 -10.07 -12.63 -13.16
C GLY A 165 -10.11 -12.42 -14.68
N ASN A 166 -11.29 -12.53 -15.28
CA ASN A 166 -11.44 -12.41 -16.73
C ASN A 166 -11.36 -10.94 -17.19
N TYR A 167 -10.17 -10.36 -17.19
CA TYR A 167 -9.84 -9.25 -18.09
C TYR A 167 -9.60 -9.88 -19.47
N GLN A 168 -10.69 -10.16 -20.17
CA GLN A 168 -10.71 -10.46 -21.58
C GLN A 168 -11.00 -9.19 -22.36
#